data_1014f369346566959f39f320764264f2
#
_entry.id   1014f369346566959f39f320764264f2
#
_cell.length_a   1.000
_cell.length_b   1.000
_cell.length_c   1.000
_cell.angle_alpha   90.00
_cell.angle_beta   90.00
_cell.angle_gamma   90.00
#
_symmetry.space_group_name_H-M   'P 1'
#
loop_
_entity.id
_entity.type
_entity.pdbx_description
1 polymer ?
#
loop_
_entity_poly.entity_id
_entity_poly.type
_entity_poly.pdbx_seq_one_letter_code
_entity_poly.pdbx_strand_id
1 'polypeptide(L)'
;DREDIKHWLNLSRNGFADKLHKTYPMLDKTFLDICYLAALGLSIDEIAQYAGNIKRRSVERYMSLICQEVQYPMSGKKGFESFINHILTI
;
A
#
# COMPACT_ATOMS: atom_id res chain seq x y z
N ASP A 1 -8.85 3.07 -12.55
CA ASP A 1 -7.54 2.93 -13.15
C ASP A 1 -6.48 3.40 -12.17
N ARG A 2 -5.30 2.81 -12.26
CA ARG A 2 -4.21 3.06 -11.33
C ARG A 2 -3.74 4.52 -11.33
N GLU A 3 -3.67 5.15 -12.51
CA GLU A 3 -3.28 6.55 -12.59
C GLU A 3 -4.31 7.47 -11.94
N ASP A 4 -5.58 7.13 -12.05
CA ASP A 4 -6.65 7.88 -11.40
C ASP A 4 -6.57 7.73 -9.87
N ILE A 5 -6.30 6.52 -9.40
CA ILE A 5 -6.12 6.25 -7.96
C ILE A 5 -4.93 7.04 -7.42
N LYS A 6 -3.81 7.00 -8.14
CA LYS A 6 -2.61 7.72 -7.76
C LYS A 6 -2.85 9.22 -7.66
N HIS A 7 -3.51 9.79 -8.67
CA HIS A 7 -3.84 11.22 -8.70
C HIS A 7 -4.75 11.59 -7.53
N TRP A 8 -5.79 10.80 -7.30
CA TRP A 8 -6.73 11.04 -6.21
C TRP A 8 -6.05 10.98 -4.85
N LEU A 9 -5.14 10.01 -4.65
CA LEU A 9 -4.39 9.89 -3.40
C LEU A 9 -3.50 11.10 -3.15
N ASN A 10 -2.87 11.63 -4.20
CA ASN A 10 -2.03 12.83 -4.05
C ASN A 10 -2.85 14.05 -3.64
N LEU A 11 -4.09 14.16 -4.13
CA LEU A 11 -4.97 15.26 -3.77
C LEU A 11 -5.62 15.08 -2.40
N SER A 12 -6.07 13.86 -2.09
CA SER A 12 -6.91 13.59 -0.91
C SER A 12 -6.13 13.11 0.30
N ARG A 13 -4.93 12.56 0.11
CA ARG A 13 -4.13 11.96 1.17
C ARG A 13 -2.75 12.58 1.28
N ASN A 14 -2.68 13.89 1.14
CA ASN A 14 -1.47 14.68 1.39
C ASN A 14 -0.26 14.19 0.58
N GLY A 15 -0.48 13.87 -0.70
CA GLY A 15 0.60 13.45 -1.59
C GLY A 15 1.12 12.05 -1.32
N PHE A 16 0.27 11.17 -0.82
CA PHE A 16 0.67 9.81 -0.42
C PHE A 16 1.43 9.07 -1.51
N ALA A 17 0.90 9.06 -2.74
CA ALA A 17 1.50 8.28 -3.82
C ALA A 17 2.91 8.77 -4.15
N ASP A 18 3.10 10.08 -4.21
CA ASP A 18 4.41 10.66 -4.49
C ASP A 18 5.38 10.43 -3.34
N LYS A 19 4.92 10.57 -2.09
CA LYS A 19 5.75 10.30 -0.92
C LYS A 19 6.23 8.86 -0.89
N LEU A 20 5.33 7.91 -1.16
CA LEU A 20 5.67 6.50 -1.16
C LEU A 20 6.69 6.19 -2.24
N HIS A 21 6.46 6.64 -3.45
CA HIS A 21 7.36 6.38 -4.58
C HIS A 21 8.73 7.02 -4.37
N LYS A 22 8.76 8.23 -3.84
CA LYS A 22 10.00 8.96 -3.58
C LYS A 22 10.81 8.32 -2.46
N THR A 23 10.15 7.90 -1.39
CA THR A 23 10.82 7.34 -0.21
C THR A 23 11.24 5.88 -0.44
N TYR A 24 10.43 5.13 -1.17
CA TYR A 24 10.65 3.69 -1.39
C TYR A 24 10.55 3.34 -2.88
N PRO A 25 11.50 3.81 -3.69
CA PRO A 25 11.45 3.56 -5.14
C PRO A 25 11.67 2.10 -5.52
N MET A 26 12.09 1.25 -4.57
CA MET A 26 12.31 -0.17 -4.83
C MET A 26 11.01 -0.98 -4.88
N LEU A 27 9.88 -0.42 -4.43
CA LEU A 27 8.62 -1.15 -4.44
C LEU A 27 8.12 -1.35 -5.85
N ASP A 28 7.78 -2.60 -6.20
CA ASP A 28 7.29 -2.90 -7.53
C ASP A 28 5.81 -2.49 -7.70
N LYS A 29 5.31 -2.68 -8.90
CA LYS A 29 3.97 -2.27 -9.28
C LYS A 29 2.88 -2.90 -8.39
N THR A 30 2.99 -4.20 -8.11
CA THR A 30 2.01 -4.91 -7.30
C THR A 30 2.01 -4.36 -5.86
N PHE A 31 3.19 -4.14 -5.30
CA PHE A 31 3.32 -3.60 -3.95
C PHE A 31 2.75 -2.18 -3.87
N LEU A 32 3.04 -1.36 -4.87
CA LEU A 32 2.50 0.01 -4.92
C LEU A 32 0.97 0.00 -4.99
N ASP A 33 0.39 -0.87 -5.82
CA ASP A 33 -1.06 -0.95 -5.94
C ASP A 33 -1.72 -1.32 -4.61
N ILE A 34 -1.14 -2.29 -3.89
CA ILE A 34 -1.65 -2.70 -2.58
C ILE A 34 -1.57 -1.54 -1.58
N CYS A 35 -0.46 -0.81 -1.58
CA CYS A 35 -0.30 0.35 -0.71
C CYS A 35 -1.33 1.44 -1.04
N TYR A 36 -1.55 1.72 -2.31
CA TYR A 36 -2.53 2.72 -2.73
C TYR A 36 -3.94 2.36 -2.28
N LEU A 37 -4.34 1.10 -2.49
CA LEU A 37 -5.67 0.64 -2.10
C LEU A 37 -5.84 0.67 -0.58
N ALA A 38 -4.81 0.28 0.16
CA ALA A 38 -4.83 0.35 1.62
C ALA A 38 -4.96 1.79 2.12
N ALA A 39 -4.27 2.73 1.47
CA ALA A 39 -4.35 4.15 1.84
C ALA A 39 -5.73 4.74 1.59
N LEU A 40 -6.49 4.16 0.66
CA LEU A 40 -7.88 4.55 0.41
C LEU A 40 -8.83 4.03 1.49
N GLY A 41 -8.35 3.16 2.38
CA GLY A 41 -9.18 2.61 3.45
C GLY A 41 -9.90 1.33 3.09
N LEU A 42 -9.51 0.66 2.00
CA LEU A 42 -10.15 -0.59 1.59
C LEU A 42 -9.76 -1.73 2.54
N SER A 43 -10.70 -2.66 2.73
CA SER A 43 -10.44 -3.88 3.50
C SER A 43 -9.54 -4.83 2.71
N ILE A 44 -9.01 -5.86 3.39
CA ILE A 44 -8.18 -6.87 2.73
C ILE A 44 -8.94 -7.53 1.59
N ASP A 45 -10.22 -7.85 1.79
CA ASP A 45 -11.04 -8.49 0.75
C ASP A 45 -11.24 -7.56 -0.46
N GLU A 46 -11.45 -6.28 -0.22
CA GLU A 46 -11.56 -5.29 -1.29
C GLU A 46 -10.24 -5.14 -2.03
N ILE A 47 -9.12 -5.07 -1.30
CA ILE A 47 -7.80 -4.98 -1.91
C ILE A 47 -7.56 -6.20 -2.80
N ALA A 48 -7.90 -7.40 -2.32
CA ALA A 48 -7.74 -8.64 -3.08
C ALA A 48 -8.51 -8.57 -4.40
N GLN A 49 -9.71 -8.05 -4.37
CA GLN A 49 -10.55 -7.92 -5.55
C GLN A 49 -9.97 -6.94 -6.57
N TYR A 50 -9.56 -5.75 -6.11
CA TYR A 50 -9.09 -4.69 -7.00
C TYR A 50 -7.63 -4.88 -7.45
N ALA A 51 -6.83 -5.64 -6.71
CA ALA A 51 -5.43 -5.89 -7.05
C ALA A 51 -5.24 -7.04 -8.05
N GLY A 52 -6.29 -7.41 -8.78
CA GLY A 52 -6.22 -8.47 -9.77
C GLY A 52 -6.99 -9.73 -9.38
N ASN A 53 -7.96 -9.59 -8.49
CA ASN A 53 -8.83 -10.68 -8.03
C ASN A 53 -8.00 -11.83 -7.43
N ILE A 54 -7.04 -11.48 -6.60
CA ILE A 54 -6.18 -12.45 -5.92
C ILE A 54 -6.82 -12.90 -4.61
N LYS A 55 -6.25 -13.92 -3.97
CA LYS A 55 -6.78 -14.43 -2.71
C LYS A 55 -6.39 -13.51 -1.55
N ARG A 56 -7.25 -13.46 -0.53
CA ARG A 56 -6.96 -12.73 0.70
C ARG A 56 -5.60 -13.11 1.29
N ARG A 57 -5.27 -14.40 1.29
CA ARG A 57 -3.99 -14.90 1.78
C ARG A 57 -2.81 -14.28 1.02
N SER A 58 -2.96 -14.08 -0.28
CA SER A 58 -1.94 -13.46 -1.10
C SER A 58 -1.73 -12.00 -0.72
N VAL A 59 -2.81 -11.27 -0.43
CA VAL A 59 -2.72 -9.88 0.03
C VAL A 59 -1.95 -9.80 1.34
N GLU A 60 -2.29 -10.67 2.30
CA GLU A 60 -1.61 -10.70 3.60
C GLU A 60 -0.12 -11.02 3.44
N ARG A 61 0.21 -11.94 2.53
CA ARG A 61 1.60 -12.25 2.22
C ARG A 61 2.33 -11.05 1.63
N TYR A 62 1.70 -10.34 0.70
CA TYR A 62 2.30 -9.15 0.10
C TYR A 62 2.50 -8.05 1.13
N MET A 63 1.57 -7.88 2.07
CA MET A 63 1.73 -6.91 3.16
C MET A 63 2.99 -7.20 3.99
N SER A 64 3.23 -8.48 4.31
CA SER A 64 4.43 -8.88 5.03
C SER A 64 5.69 -8.65 4.21
N LEU A 65 5.64 -8.96 2.92
CA LEU A 65 6.78 -8.75 2.02
C LEU A 65 7.10 -7.26 1.86
N ILE A 66 6.09 -6.41 1.80
CA ILE A 66 6.30 -4.96 1.73
C ILE A 66 7.03 -4.48 2.98
N CYS A 67 6.60 -4.92 4.16
CA CYS A 67 7.27 -4.56 5.41
C CYS A 67 8.75 -4.99 5.42
N GLN A 68 9.03 -6.18 4.89
CA GLN A 68 10.42 -6.65 4.77
C GLN A 68 11.22 -5.78 3.81
N GLU A 69 10.63 -5.45 2.66
CA GLU A 69 11.31 -4.69 1.61
C GLU A 69 11.67 -3.28 2.09
N VAL A 70 10.79 -2.64 2.85
CA VAL A 70 11.04 -1.30 3.39
C VAL A 70 11.73 -1.34 4.74
N GLN A 71 12.04 -2.52 5.26
CA GLN A 71 12.71 -2.74 6.55
C GLN A 71 11.94 -2.09 7.70
N TYR A 72 10.63 -2.21 7.67
CA TYR A 72 9.79 -1.66 8.73
C TYR A 72 9.94 -2.53 10.00
N PRO A 73 9.99 -1.92 11.20
CA PRO A 73 10.24 -2.68 12.45
C PRO A 73 9.15 -3.64 12.86
N MET A 74 7.95 -3.50 12.28
CA MET A 74 6.83 -4.42 12.53
C MET A 74 6.51 -5.16 11.25
N SER A 75 5.91 -6.35 11.37
CA SER A 75 5.53 -7.16 10.20
C SER A 75 4.07 -7.55 10.28
N GLY A 76 3.59 -8.22 9.21
CA GLY A 76 2.22 -8.68 9.12
C GLY A 76 1.24 -7.55 8.86
N LYS A 77 -0.05 -7.84 9.09
CA LYS A 77 -1.13 -6.88 8.84
C LYS A 77 -0.97 -5.61 9.67
N LYS A 78 -0.69 -5.77 10.97
CA LYS A 78 -0.53 -4.62 11.86
C LYS A 78 0.68 -3.77 11.47
N GLY A 79 1.78 -4.41 11.11
CA GLY A 79 2.97 -3.72 10.65
C GLY A 79 2.69 -2.94 9.37
N PHE A 80 1.98 -3.55 8.43
CA PHE A 80 1.61 -2.89 7.20
C PHE A 80 0.69 -1.68 7.45
N GLU A 81 -0.32 -1.83 8.29
CA GLU A 81 -1.22 -0.71 8.63
C GLU A 81 -0.45 0.45 9.26
N SER A 82 0.47 0.13 10.17
CA SER A 82 1.32 1.13 10.81
C SER A 82 2.21 1.83 9.78
N PHE A 83 2.76 1.08 8.83
CA PHE A 83 3.57 1.63 7.75
C PHE A 83 2.78 2.62 6.88
N ILE A 84 1.57 2.23 6.47
CA ILE A 84 0.72 3.10 5.66
C ILE A 84 0.37 4.38 6.43
N ASN A 85 0.01 4.27 7.69
CA ASN A 85 -0.28 5.45 8.53
C ASN A 85 0.93 6.35 8.67
N HIS A 86 2.12 5.78 8.80
CA HIS A 86 3.35 6.56 8.87
C HIS A 86 3.55 7.40 7.61
N ILE A 87 3.39 6.80 6.44
CA ILE A 87 3.53 7.52 5.17
C ILE A 87 2.45 8.61 5.04
N LEU A 88 1.22 8.31 5.47
CA LEU A 88 0.13 9.28 5.40
C LEU A 88 0.38 10.51 6.28
N THR A 89 1.14 10.36 7.36
CA THR A 89 1.35 11.43 8.33
C THR A 89 2.64 12.22 8.13
N ILE A 90 3.53 11.77 7.30
CA ILE A 90 4.74 12.54 6.99
C ILE A 90 4.48 13.49 5.81
#